data_ef82efbdeabd2c561866b665a1e1a9d5
#
_entry.id   ef82efbdeabd2c561866b665a1e1a9d5
#
_cell.length_a   1.000
_cell.length_b   1.000
_cell.length_c   1.000
_cell.angle_alpha   90.00
_cell.angle_beta   90.00
_cell.angle_gamma   90.00
#
_symmetry.space_group_name_H-M   'P 1'
#
loop_
_entity.id
_entity.type
_entity.pdbx_description
1 polymer ?
#
loop_
_entity_poly.entity_id
_entity_poly.type
_entity_poly.pdbx_seq_one_letter_code
_entity_poly.pdbx_strand_id
1 'polypeptide(L)'
;MMPSPAEGAGLSVIASSASSDRRIARKRLWLLAALASGLAVALVYTLVQAKHALVQTKPRPTNSLDLFWGPVLENPRPVLVCTGSNSVYLLSRQALDKYKKTHSSQQDASANLERLVPPEDLKNFAGADFLPLKDTYLTLGDAWATAQISSLLTSHQHPFDLRFGNDLSFGDLRQSSAILIGAFNNSWTLNMTDNLRFVFESGDSPQMHIQDRVDRSRSWWPKGSRGNVAGDYAIVSRILESKTGGTLVIIAGLNHEGTRAAGEFATNPQLIEDFVKNSPKDWNKKNLQVVLHTDVVNGIPSLPEVVAVHFW
;
A
#
# COMPACT_ATOMS: atom_id res chain seq x y z
N MET A 1 39.75 99.10 27.98
CA MET A 1 38.64 98.81 27.04
C MET A 1 38.40 97.28 27.03
N MET A 2 37.35 96.88 27.62
CA MET A 2 36.93 95.49 27.66
C MET A 2 36.17 95.12 26.38
N PRO A 3 36.24 93.88 25.87
CA PRO A 3 35.20 93.29 25.05
C PRO A 3 34.39 92.29 25.83
N SER A 4 33.12 92.29 25.49
CA SER A 4 31.95 91.56 25.98
C SER A 4 32.01 90.04 25.70
N PRO A 5 31.43 89.24 26.54
CA PRO A 5 31.24 87.80 26.31
C PRO A 5 29.84 87.52 25.79
N ALA A 6 29.72 86.97 24.56
CA ALA A 6 28.48 86.31 24.09
C ALA A 6 28.77 85.28 23.01
N GLU A 7 29.14 84.08 23.42
CA GLU A 7 29.04 82.90 22.59
C GLU A 7 29.12 81.62 23.49
N GLY A 8 27.97 81.12 23.92
CA GLY A 8 27.94 79.95 24.75
C GLY A 8 26.58 79.28 24.91
N ALA A 9 25.50 79.89 24.40
CA ALA A 9 24.13 79.38 24.70
C ALA A 9 23.47 78.52 23.58
N GLY A 10 24.08 78.49 22.37
CA GLY A 10 23.42 77.83 21.23
C GLY A 10 23.65 76.28 21.10
N LEU A 11 24.73 75.75 21.68
CA LEU A 11 25.12 74.31 21.48
C LEU A 11 24.45 73.35 22.43
N SER A 12 23.93 73.76 23.57
CA SER A 12 23.28 72.87 24.55
C SER A 12 21.85 72.48 24.22
N VAL A 13 21.13 73.30 23.48
CA VAL A 13 19.70 73.11 23.10
C VAL A 13 19.59 72.06 21.96
N ILE A 14 20.52 72.07 21.00
CA ILE A 14 20.52 71.09 19.87
C ILE A 14 20.88 69.71 20.32
N ALA A 15 21.76 69.52 21.30
CA ALA A 15 22.12 68.21 21.82
C ALA A 15 21.02 67.55 22.67
N SER A 16 20.16 68.38 23.32
CA SER A 16 19.02 67.86 24.13
C SER A 16 17.88 67.35 23.26
N SER A 17 17.56 67.96 22.13
CA SER A 17 16.49 67.51 21.21
C SER A 17 16.86 66.22 20.49
N ALA A 18 18.11 66.07 20.05
CA ALA A 18 18.60 64.86 19.37
C ALA A 18 18.60 63.60 20.27
N SER A 19 18.80 63.76 21.60
CA SER A 19 18.74 62.67 22.57
C SER A 19 17.29 62.22 22.88
N SER A 20 16.34 63.14 22.88
CA SER A 20 14.91 62.86 23.06
C SER A 20 14.33 62.10 21.86
N ASP A 21 14.66 62.51 20.65
CA ASP A 21 14.18 61.86 19.42
C ASP A 21 14.70 60.40 19.28
N ARG A 22 15.97 60.18 19.68
CA ARG A 22 16.52 58.82 19.68
C ARG A 22 15.87 57.91 20.73
N ARG A 23 15.44 58.44 21.86
CA ARG A 23 14.68 57.68 22.88
C ARG A 23 13.29 57.34 22.41
N ILE A 24 12.61 58.23 21.75
CA ILE A 24 11.28 58.04 21.17
C ILE A 24 11.35 57.02 20.03
N ALA A 25 12.33 57.14 19.12
CA ALA A 25 12.57 56.17 18.05
C ALA A 25 12.86 54.77 18.57
N ARG A 26 13.71 54.61 19.62
CA ARG A 26 13.95 53.31 20.26
C ARG A 26 12.71 52.73 20.90
N LYS A 27 11.90 53.51 21.61
CA LYS A 27 10.63 53.04 22.19
C LYS A 27 9.66 52.55 21.11
N ARG A 28 9.54 53.27 19.98
CA ARG A 28 8.71 52.82 18.83
C ARG A 28 9.24 51.53 18.21
N LEU A 29 10.56 51.38 18.08
CA LEU A 29 11.18 50.16 17.57
C LEU A 29 10.92 48.94 18.50
N TRP A 30 11.00 49.13 19.80
CA TRP A 30 10.68 48.07 20.77
C TRP A 30 9.20 47.69 20.79
N LEU A 31 8.30 48.68 20.61
CA LEU A 31 6.86 48.43 20.48
C LEU A 31 6.54 47.65 19.21
N LEU A 32 7.15 48.00 18.08
CA LEU A 32 6.98 47.26 16.82
C LEU A 32 7.54 45.85 16.91
N ALA A 33 8.69 45.68 17.52
CA ALA A 33 9.29 44.34 17.75
C ALA A 33 8.40 43.47 18.66
N ALA A 34 7.84 44.03 19.72
CA ALA A 34 6.91 43.31 20.62
C ALA A 34 5.60 42.95 19.89
N LEU A 35 5.08 43.84 19.05
CA LEU A 35 3.89 43.60 18.25
C LEU A 35 4.12 42.51 17.19
N ALA A 36 5.27 42.53 16.51
CA ALA A 36 5.67 41.52 15.54
C ALA A 36 5.86 40.12 16.22
N SER A 37 6.47 40.09 17.40
CA SER A 37 6.63 38.87 18.20
C SER A 37 5.28 38.33 18.65
N GLY A 38 4.36 39.15 19.11
CA GLY A 38 3.00 38.77 19.48
C GLY A 38 2.21 38.18 18.31
N LEU A 39 2.31 38.81 17.13
CA LEU A 39 1.69 38.29 15.90
C LEU A 39 2.28 36.96 15.45
N ALA A 40 3.61 36.79 15.56
CA ALA A 40 4.26 35.52 15.23
C ALA A 40 3.80 34.39 16.17
N VAL A 41 3.71 34.64 17.49
CA VAL A 41 3.20 33.66 18.46
C VAL A 41 1.74 33.35 18.20
N ALA A 42 0.89 34.35 17.89
CA ALA A 42 -0.52 34.12 17.56
C ALA A 42 -0.66 33.29 16.27
N LEU A 43 0.17 33.54 15.25
CA LEU A 43 0.19 32.76 14.01
C LEU A 43 0.60 31.31 14.26
N VAL A 44 1.66 31.07 15.04
CA VAL A 44 2.08 29.70 15.41
C VAL A 44 0.98 29.02 16.20
N TYR A 45 0.36 29.69 17.16
CA TYR A 45 -0.75 29.13 17.92
C TYR A 45 -1.94 28.77 17.04
N THR A 46 -2.34 29.63 16.11
CA THR A 46 -3.45 29.34 15.16
C THR A 46 -3.10 28.18 14.22
N LEU A 47 -1.86 28.09 13.74
CA LEU A 47 -1.39 26.99 12.91
C LEU A 47 -1.39 25.65 13.68
N VAL A 48 -0.96 25.66 14.95
CA VAL A 48 -1.01 24.50 15.83
C VAL A 48 -2.46 24.09 16.10
N GLN A 49 -3.35 25.03 16.41
CA GLN A 49 -4.77 24.75 16.61
C GLN A 49 -5.44 24.26 15.33
N ALA A 50 -5.14 24.83 14.17
CA ALA A 50 -5.63 24.34 12.87
C ALA A 50 -5.15 22.90 12.59
N LYS A 51 -3.89 22.59 12.90
CA LYS A 51 -3.34 21.25 12.77
C LYS A 51 -4.02 20.26 13.74
N HIS A 52 -4.28 20.67 14.98
CA HIS A 52 -5.04 19.85 15.94
C HIS A 52 -6.49 19.67 15.52
N ALA A 53 -7.16 20.67 14.98
CA ALA A 53 -8.53 20.57 14.47
C ALA A 53 -8.60 19.64 13.25
N LEU A 54 -7.64 19.67 12.34
CA LEU A 54 -7.53 18.75 11.19
C LEU A 54 -7.27 17.29 11.64
N VAL A 55 -6.53 17.08 12.72
CA VAL A 55 -6.27 15.73 13.27
C VAL A 55 -7.48 15.17 14.04
N GLN A 56 -8.34 16.03 14.59
CA GLN A 56 -9.50 15.59 15.38
C GLN A 56 -10.77 15.29 14.56
N THR A 57 -10.84 15.70 13.31
CA THR A 57 -11.94 15.31 12.42
C THR A 57 -11.60 14.03 11.65
N LYS A 58 -11.40 12.89 12.38
CA LYS A 58 -11.54 11.59 11.71
C LYS A 58 -13.00 11.52 11.22
N PRO A 59 -13.24 11.39 9.92
CA PRO A 59 -14.60 11.22 9.42
C PRO A 59 -15.17 9.99 10.10
N ARG A 60 -16.36 10.10 10.67
CA ARG A 60 -17.09 8.92 11.15
C ARG A 60 -17.31 8.00 9.95
N PRO A 61 -17.16 6.67 10.12
CA PRO A 61 -17.46 5.73 9.05
C PRO A 61 -18.86 6.04 8.49
N THR A 62 -18.91 6.38 7.21
CA THR A 62 -20.18 6.76 6.56
C THR A 62 -20.82 5.59 5.83
N ASN A 63 -20.03 4.51 5.58
CA ASN A 63 -20.49 3.34 4.84
C ASN A 63 -19.78 2.06 5.35
N SER A 64 -20.20 0.92 4.81
CA SER A 64 -19.68 -0.39 5.20
C SER A 64 -18.19 -0.57 4.82
N LEU A 65 -17.72 0.07 3.75
CA LEU A 65 -16.31 0.04 3.36
C LEU A 65 -15.43 0.75 4.40
N ASP A 66 -15.87 1.91 4.91
CA ASP A 66 -15.15 2.62 5.97
C ASP A 66 -15.09 1.78 7.25
N LEU A 67 -16.15 1.02 7.57
CA LEU A 67 -16.16 0.10 8.70
C LEU A 67 -15.21 -1.10 8.48
N PHE A 68 -15.08 -1.58 7.24
CA PHE A 68 -14.14 -2.65 6.92
C PHE A 68 -12.69 -2.20 7.13
N TRP A 69 -12.35 -1.01 6.67
CA TRP A 69 -11.00 -0.45 6.74
C TRP A 69 -10.70 0.31 8.05
N GLY A 70 -11.72 0.62 8.84
CA GLY A 70 -11.58 1.38 10.09
C GLY A 70 -10.40 0.94 10.96
N PRO A 71 -10.26 -0.36 11.29
CA PRO A 71 -9.16 -0.84 12.14
C PRO A 71 -7.76 -0.57 11.57
N VAL A 72 -7.62 -0.52 10.23
CA VAL A 72 -6.36 -0.16 9.56
C VAL A 72 -6.14 1.35 9.63
N LEU A 73 -7.20 2.13 9.34
CA LEU A 73 -7.16 3.59 9.24
C LEU A 73 -7.11 4.28 10.62
N GLU A 74 -7.46 3.59 11.70
CA GLU A 74 -7.38 4.10 13.06
C GLU A 74 -5.94 4.22 13.58
N ASN A 75 -5.03 3.43 13.09
CA ASN A 75 -3.61 3.51 13.44
C ASN A 75 -3.00 4.73 12.73
N PRO A 76 -2.42 5.71 13.43
CA PRO A 76 -1.85 6.90 12.78
C PRO A 76 -0.52 6.65 12.06
N ARG A 77 0.08 5.48 12.23
CA ARG A 77 1.33 5.11 11.55
C ARG A 77 1.07 4.76 10.09
N PRO A 78 2.05 4.94 9.20
CA PRO A 78 1.94 4.48 7.82
C PRO A 78 1.58 3.00 7.74
N VAL A 79 0.61 2.65 6.90
CA VAL A 79 0.25 1.25 6.63
C VAL A 79 1.32 0.62 5.75
N LEU A 80 1.77 -0.58 6.10
CA LEU A 80 2.65 -1.35 5.23
C LEU A 80 1.82 -2.08 4.19
N VAL A 81 2.00 -1.77 2.91
CA VAL A 81 1.42 -2.50 1.79
C VAL A 81 2.50 -3.36 1.17
N CYS A 82 2.46 -4.66 1.45
CA CYS A 82 3.45 -5.62 1.01
C CYS A 82 2.89 -6.48 -0.13
N THR A 83 3.45 -6.31 -1.31
CA THR A 83 3.03 -7.02 -2.53
C THR A 83 3.99 -8.18 -2.81
N GLY A 84 3.44 -9.35 -3.09
CA GLY A 84 4.22 -10.52 -3.48
C GLY A 84 5.01 -10.27 -4.77
N SER A 85 6.08 -11.02 -4.94
CA SER A 85 6.95 -10.95 -6.11
C SER A 85 7.21 -12.34 -6.67
N ASN A 86 7.25 -12.44 -7.98
CA ASN A 86 7.50 -13.69 -8.66
C ASN A 86 8.98 -13.82 -9.07
N SER A 87 9.54 -15.00 -8.84
CA SER A 87 10.81 -15.37 -9.46
C SER A 87 10.56 -15.67 -10.94
N VAL A 88 11.20 -14.91 -11.81
CA VAL A 88 11.17 -15.08 -13.27
C VAL A 88 12.52 -15.57 -13.75
N TYR A 89 12.52 -16.45 -14.72
CA TYR A 89 13.75 -16.95 -15.32
C TYR A 89 13.90 -16.36 -16.73
N LEU A 90 15.00 -15.68 -16.97
CA LEU A 90 15.35 -15.17 -18.28
C LEU A 90 16.45 -16.02 -18.93
N LEU A 91 16.37 -16.21 -20.24
CA LEU A 91 17.51 -16.78 -20.97
C LEU A 91 18.72 -15.86 -20.85
N SER A 92 19.87 -16.44 -20.54
CA SER A 92 21.14 -15.72 -20.53
C SER A 92 21.45 -15.15 -21.94
N ARG A 93 22.11 -14.00 -21.98
CA ARG A 93 22.51 -13.40 -23.27
C ARG A 93 23.31 -14.38 -24.13
N GLN A 94 24.18 -15.17 -23.50
CA GLN A 94 25.00 -16.17 -24.19
C GLN A 94 24.17 -17.27 -24.85
N ALA A 95 23.17 -17.80 -24.13
CA ALA A 95 22.24 -18.80 -24.64
C ALA A 95 21.38 -18.24 -25.79
N LEU A 96 20.88 -17.01 -25.63
CA LEU A 96 20.11 -16.32 -26.67
C LEU A 96 20.94 -16.04 -27.93
N ASP A 97 22.20 -15.60 -27.81
CA ASP A 97 23.10 -15.35 -28.94
C ASP A 97 23.46 -16.65 -29.66
N LYS A 98 23.63 -17.75 -28.92
CA LYS A 98 23.85 -19.08 -29.51
C LYS A 98 22.61 -19.53 -30.31
N TYR A 99 21.41 -19.36 -29.75
CA TYR A 99 20.16 -19.69 -30.43
C TYR A 99 19.97 -18.88 -31.72
N LYS A 100 20.18 -17.56 -31.68
CA LYS A 100 20.10 -16.67 -32.85
C LYS A 100 21.06 -17.07 -33.97
N LYS A 101 22.27 -17.52 -33.65
CA LYS A 101 23.26 -17.99 -34.67
C LYS A 101 22.78 -19.24 -35.39
N THR A 102 22.03 -20.11 -34.75
CA THR A 102 21.52 -21.36 -35.33
C THR A 102 20.17 -21.20 -36.02
N HIS A 103 19.43 -20.12 -35.73
CA HIS A 103 18.06 -19.85 -36.23
C HIS A 103 17.98 -18.49 -36.96
N SER A 104 18.98 -18.16 -37.74
CA SER A 104 19.22 -16.86 -38.40
C SER A 104 18.15 -16.43 -39.43
N SER A 105 17.17 -17.28 -39.75
CA SER A 105 16.13 -17.01 -40.76
C SER A 105 14.89 -16.24 -40.22
N GLN A 106 14.82 -15.91 -38.93
CA GLN A 106 13.72 -15.19 -38.32
C GLN A 106 14.12 -13.83 -37.78
N GLN A 107 14.95 -13.08 -38.50
CA GLN A 107 15.40 -11.76 -38.08
C GLN A 107 14.41 -10.66 -38.44
N ASP A 108 13.43 -10.43 -37.57
CA ASP A 108 12.87 -9.10 -37.39
C ASP A 108 13.47 -8.50 -36.13
N ALA A 109 14.32 -7.50 -36.28
CA ALA A 109 15.04 -6.84 -35.18
C ALA A 109 14.17 -6.10 -34.17
N SER A 110 12.84 -6.06 -34.41
CA SER A 110 11.83 -5.45 -33.56
C SER A 110 10.94 -6.47 -32.83
N ALA A 111 11.20 -7.77 -32.98
CA ALA A 111 10.35 -8.78 -32.36
C ALA A 111 10.61 -8.90 -30.86
N ASN A 112 9.55 -8.88 -30.06
CA ASN A 112 9.56 -9.20 -28.64
C ASN A 112 10.27 -10.53 -28.37
N LEU A 113 10.93 -10.65 -27.22
CA LEU A 113 11.71 -11.82 -26.82
C LEU A 113 10.90 -13.13 -26.95
N GLU A 114 9.59 -13.10 -26.74
CA GLU A 114 8.64 -14.21 -26.89
C GLU A 114 8.55 -14.75 -28.32
N ARG A 115 8.82 -13.91 -29.33
CA ARG A 115 8.87 -14.33 -30.73
C ARG A 115 10.24 -14.85 -31.16
N LEU A 116 11.28 -14.60 -30.33
CA LEU A 116 12.65 -15.01 -30.64
C LEU A 116 12.93 -16.48 -30.31
N VAL A 117 12.22 -17.05 -29.33
CA VAL A 117 12.34 -18.44 -28.92
C VAL A 117 10.94 -19.03 -28.75
N PRO A 118 10.42 -19.75 -29.73
CA PRO A 118 9.14 -20.43 -29.61
C PRO A 118 9.13 -21.41 -28.43
N PRO A 119 7.96 -21.62 -27.76
CA PRO A 119 7.85 -22.51 -26.60
C PRO A 119 8.38 -23.94 -26.84
N GLU A 120 8.22 -24.45 -28.04
CA GLU A 120 8.72 -25.77 -28.49
C GLU A 120 10.23 -25.88 -28.49
N ASP A 121 10.95 -24.73 -28.64
CA ASP A 121 12.40 -24.68 -28.64
C ASP A 121 13.00 -24.53 -27.24
N LEU A 122 12.19 -24.19 -26.22
CA LEU A 122 12.67 -24.06 -24.83
C LEU A 122 13.28 -25.36 -24.31
N LYS A 123 12.85 -26.53 -24.81
CA LYS A 123 13.44 -27.84 -24.47
C LYS A 123 14.91 -27.98 -24.86
N ASN A 124 15.41 -27.14 -25.76
CA ASN A 124 16.79 -27.17 -26.25
C ASN A 124 17.77 -26.41 -25.33
N PHE A 125 17.26 -25.81 -24.25
CA PHE A 125 18.07 -25.08 -23.27
C PHE A 125 18.23 -25.89 -21.99
N ALA A 126 19.41 -25.80 -21.38
CA ALA A 126 19.69 -26.38 -20.07
C ALA A 126 19.34 -25.40 -18.96
N GLY A 127 19.15 -25.90 -17.73
CA GLY A 127 18.87 -25.03 -16.58
C GLY A 127 19.92 -23.93 -16.35
N ALA A 128 21.19 -24.18 -16.71
CA ALA A 128 22.26 -23.20 -16.64
C ALA A 128 22.14 -22.04 -17.64
N ASP A 129 21.29 -22.20 -18.68
CA ASP A 129 21.01 -21.15 -19.65
C ASP A 129 20.01 -20.10 -19.13
N PHE A 130 19.36 -20.37 -18.01
CA PHE A 130 18.37 -19.49 -17.40
C PHE A 130 18.95 -18.77 -16.18
N LEU A 131 18.73 -17.45 -16.13
CA LEU A 131 19.12 -16.59 -15.03
C LEU A 131 17.88 -16.27 -14.18
N PRO A 132 17.87 -16.60 -12.88
CA PRO A 132 16.76 -16.24 -12.00
C PRO A 132 16.80 -14.74 -11.69
N LEU A 133 15.69 -14.05 -11.91
CA LEU A 133 15.42 -12.70 -11.42
C LEU A 133 14.42 -12.79 -10.27
N LYS A 134 14.89 -12.46 -9.09
CA LYS A 134 14.07 -12.43 -7.87
C LYS A 134 13.61 -11.00 -7.60
N ASP A 135 12.43 -10.87 -7.02
CA ASP A 135 11.88 -9.59 -6.53
C ASP A 135 11.86 -8.44 -7.56
N THR A 136 11.72 -8.81 -8.85
CA THR A 136 11.75 -7.85 -9.96
C THR A 136 10.41 -7.74 -10.68
N TYR A 137 9.55 -8.76 -10.58
CA TYR A 137 8.31 -8.84 -11.34
C TYR A 137 7.10 -9.03 -10.43
N LEU A 138 6.06 -8.26 -10.72
CA LEU A 138 4.73 -8.40 -10.12
C LEU A 138 3.79 -9.08 -11.12
N THR A 139 2.82 -9.83 -10.61
CA THR A 139 1.70 -10.25 -11.46
C THR A 139 0.78 -9.06 -11.73
N LEU A 140 0.02 -9.13 -12.82
CA LEU A 140 -0.96 -8.09 -13.15
C LEU A 140 -2.02 -7.95 -12.04
N GLY A 141 -2.44 -9.05 -11.43
CA GLY A 141 -3.41 -9.04 -10.34
C GLY A 141 -2.89 -8.34 -9.09
N ASP A 142 -1.64 -8.64 -8.70
CA ASP A 142 -1.00 -8.00 -7.55
C ASP A 142 -0.81 -6.49 -7.79
N ALA A 143 -0.36 -6.11 -9.00
CA ALA A 143 -0.20 -4.71 -9.38
C ALA A 143 -1.55 -3.97 -9.34
N TRP A 144 -2.62 -4.61 -9.86
CA TRP A 144 -3.97 -4.05 -9.86
C TRP A 144 -4.49 -3.87 -8.43
N ALA A 145 -4.42 -4.90 -7.59
CA ALA A 145 -4.83 -4.84 -6.19
C ALA A 145 -4.04 -3.77 -5.43
N THR A 146 -2.72 -3.69 -5.65
CA THR A 146 -1.86 -2.65 -5.03
C THR A 146 -2.32 -1.25 -5.43
N ALA A 147 -2.64 -1.02 -6.70
CA ALA A 147 -3.12 0.28 -7.19
C ALA A 147 -4.46 0.66 -6.55
N GLN A 148 -5.42 -0.27 -6.47
CA GLN A 148 -6.73 -0.03 -5.84
C GLN A 148 -6.59 0.29 -4.35
N ILE A 149 -5.79 -0.49 -3.60
CA ILE A 149 -5.52 -0.25 -2.19
C ILE A 149 -4.80 1.08 -1.96
N SER A 150 -3.80 1.40 -2.78
CA SER A 150 -3.10 2.69 -2.69
C SER A 150 -4.04 3.86 -2.96
N SER A 151 -4.95 3.73 -3.92
CA SER A 151 -5.99 4.72 -4.22
C SER A 151 -6.95 4.89 -3.04
N LEU A 152 -7.39 3.81 -2.42
CA LEU A 152 -8.26 3.85 -1.23
C LEU A 152 -7.56 4.55 -0.06
N LEU A 153 -6.32 4.16 0.28
CA LEU A 153 -5.57 4.79 1.37
C LEU A 153 -5.35 6.29 1.11
N THR A 154 -5.03 6.65 -0.14
CA THR A 154 -4.87 8.05 -0.56
C THR A 154 -6.18 8.84 -0.41
N SER A 155 -7.32 8.26 -0.79
CA SER A 155 -8.64 8.91 -0.65
C SER A 155 -9.00 9.19 0.81
N HIS A 156 -8.53 8.35 1.72
CA HIS A 156 -8.65 8.55 3.17
C HIS A 156 -7.51 9.40 3.77
N GLN A 157 -6.63 9.96 2.93
CA GLN A 157 -5.46 10.75 3.37
C GLN A 157 -4.58 9.99 4.38
N HIS A 158 -4.57 8.65 4.29
CA HIS A 158 -3.82 7.80 5.19
C HIS A 158 -2.43 7.47 4.61
N PRO A 159 -1.34 7.72 5.34
CA PRO A 159 0.01 7.42 4.86
C PRO A 159 0.23 5.90 4.74
N PHE A 160 0.99 5.50 3.73
CA PHE A 160 1.37 4.10 3.52
C PHE A 160 2.76 3.98 2.91
N ASP A 161 3.40 2.84 3.16
CA ASP A 161 4.69 2.45 2.59
C ASP A 161 4.53 1.19 1.75
N LEU A 162 4.97 1.24 0.49
CA LEU A 162 4.99 0.07 -0.40
C LEU A 162 6.26 -0.75 -0.15
N ARG A 163 6.07 -2.07 -0.04
CA ARG A 163 7.14 -3.06 0.05
C ARG A 163 6.90 -4.17 -0.97
N PHE A 164 7.97 -4.71 -1.53
CA PHE A 164 7.88 -5.70 -2.60
C PHE A 164 8.72 -6.93 -2.26
N GLY A 165 8.16 -8.12 -2.54
CA GLY A 165 8.86 -9.37 -2.35
C GLY A 165 9.31 -9.61 -0.92
N ASN A 166 10.63 -9.80 -0.74
CA ASN A 166 11.24 -10.10 0.55
C ASN A 166 11.74 -8.87 1.32
N ASP A 167 11.46 -7.65 0.85
CA ASP A 167 11.85 -6.39 1.50
C ASP A 167 10.93 -6.05 2.69
N LEU A 168 10.70 -7.03 3.56
CA LEU A 168 9.88 -6.88 4.75
C LEU A 168 10.39 -7.80 5.86
N SER A 169 10.57 -7.27 7.05
CA SER A 169 10.94 -8.03 8.24
C SER A 169 9.74 -8.21 9.19
N PHE A 170 9.84 -9.20 10.10
CA PHE A 170 8.84 -9.36 11.17
C PHE A 170 8.79 -8.11 12.09
N GLY A 171 9.93 -7.43 12.26
CA GLY A 171 10.01 -6.19 13.04
C GLY A 171 9.19 -5.05 12.42
N ASP A 172 9.16 -4.96 11.09
CA ASP A 172 8.37 -3.94 10.37
C ASP A 172 6.87 -4.19 10.59
N LEU A 173 6.42 -5.44 10.47
CA LEU A 173 5.03 -5.85 10.69
C LEU A 173 4.53 -5.58 12.11
N ARG A 174 5.41 -5.56 13.12
CA ARG A 174 5.02 -5.26 14.51
C ARG A 174 4.79 -3.79 14.79
N GLN A 175 5.21 -2.92 13.90
CA GLN A 175 5.17 -1.47 14.13
C GLN A 175 3.93 -0.80 13.54
N SER A 176 3.25 -1.43 12.58
CA SER A 176 2.17 -0.83 11.81
C SER A 176 1.08 -1.84 11.48
N SER A 177 -0.08 -1.34 11.07
CA SER A 177 -1.04 -2.18 10.34
C SER A 177 -0.42 -2.58 9.00
N ALA A 178 -0.75 -3.78 8.50
CA ALA A 178 -0.19 -4.28 7.26
C ALA A 178 -1.27 -4.83 6.32
N ILE A 179 -1.02 -4.70 5.02
CA ILE A 179 -1.83 -5.27 3.95
C ILE A 179 -0.90 -6.16 3.13
N LEU A 180 -1.18 -7.45 3.09
CA LEU A 180 -0.41 -8.43 2.32
C LEU A 180 -1.18 -8.77 1.04
N ILE A 181 -0.55 -8.56 -0.12
CA ILE A 181 -1.12 -8.81 -1.44
C ILE A 181 -0.36 -9.96 -2.09
N GLY A 182 -1.12 -10.93 -2.64
CA GLY A 182 -0.58 -12.16 -3.22
C GLY A 182 -0.55 -13.33 -2.24
N ALA A 183 -0.65 -14.56 -2.76
CA ALA A 183 -0.65 -15.81 -2.01
C ALA A 183 0.73 -16.48 -2.00
N PHE A 184 0.96 -17.40 -2.95
CA PHE A 184 2.18 -18.22 -3.01
C PHE A 184 3.46 -17.44 -3.36
N ASN A 185 3.31 -16.28 -3.95
CA ASN A 185 4.39 -15.34 -4.24
C ASN A 185 4.65 -14.34 -3.10
N ASN A 186 3.91 -14.45 -1.99
CA ASN A 186 4.10 -13.66 -0.78
C ASN A 186 4.22 -14.59 0.43
N SER A 187 5.44 -14.85 0.86
CA SER A 187 5.72 -15.75 1.98
C SER A 187 5.08 -15.28 3.29
N TRP A 188 4.90 -13.97 3.47
CA TRP A 188 4.23 -13.42 4.64
C TRP A 188 2.75 -13.77 4.67
N THR A 189 2.07 -13.78 3.54
CA THR A 189 0.68 -14.25 3.44
C THR A 189 0.55 -15.68 3.96
N LEU A 190 1.39 -16.59 3.46
CA LEU A 190 1.37 -17.99 3.88
C LEU A 190 1.66 -18.15 5.38
N ASN A 191 2.69 -17.46 5.89
CA ASN A 191 3.09 -17.53 7.30
C ASN A 191 2.04 -16.95 8.26
N MET A 192 1.31 -15.89 7.84
CA MET A 192 0.30 -15.25 8.68
C MET A 192 -1.05 -15.97 8.66
N THR A 193 -1.31 -16.79 7.64
CA THR A 193 -2.58 -17.51 7.47
C THR A 193 -2.53 -18.98 7.81
N ASP A 194 -1.36 -19.55 8.12
CA ASP A 194 -1.13 -20.98 8.33
C ASP A 194 -2.02 -21.64 9.41
N ASN A 195 -2.52 -20.87 10.37
CA ASN A 195 -3.38 -21.34 11.47
C ASN A 195 -4.84 -20.89 11.32
N LEU A 196 -5.20 -20.24 10.23
CA LEU A 196 -6.57 -19.79 9.98
C LEU A 196 -7.44 -20.93 9.41
N ARG A 197 -8.74 -20.69 9.30
CA ARG A 197 -9.69 -21.68 8.79
C ARG A 197 -9.50 -21.96 7.30
N PHE A 198 -9.46 -20.89 6.49
CA PHE A 198 -9.23 -21.01 5.05
C PHE A 198 -7.78 -20.71 4.76
N VAL A 199 -7.10 -21.69 4.16
CA VAL A 199 -5.66 -21.63 3.90
C VAL A 199 -5.33 -21.95 2.44
N PHE A 200 -4.22 -21.41 1.97
CA PHE A 200 -3.65 -21.77 0.69
C PHE A 200 -2.80 -23.02 0.87
N GLU A 201 -3.11 -24.10 0.14
CA GLU A 201 -2.35 -25.33 0.15
C GLU A 201 -1.82 -25.67 -1.25
N SER A 202 -0.57 -26.11 -1.31
CA SER A 202 0.01 -26.79 -2.47
C SER A 202 0.10 -28.27 -2.10
N GLY A 203 -0.81 -29.10 -2.65
CA GLY A 203 -0.81 -30.53 -2.40
C GLY A 203 0.25 -31.26 -3.22
N ASP A 204 0.21 -32.61 -3.19
CA ASP A 204 1.01 -33.49 -4.07
C ASP A 204 0.73 -33.26 -5.57
N SER A 205 -0.38 -32.63 -5.89
CA SER A 205 -0.72 -32.12 -7.22
C SER A 205 0.00 -30.81 -7.49
N PRO A 206 0.45 -30.54 -8.73
CA PRO A 206 1.00 -29.23 -9.10
C PRO A 206 -0.03 -28.08 -9.04
N GLN A 207 -1.29 -28.39 -8.74
CA GLN A 207 -2.35 -27.40 -8.59
C GLN A 207 -2.45 -26.91 -7.15
N MET A 208 -2.42 -25.60 -6.99
CA MET A 208 -2.66 -24.89 -5.74
C MET A 208 -4.16 -24.75 -5.51
N HIS A 209 -4.60 -24.80 -4.25
CA HIS A 209 -6.01 -24.67 -3.90
C HIS A 209 -6.21 -23.96 -2.56
N ILE A 210 -7.45 -23.59 -2.27
CA ILE A 210 -7.87 -23.13 -0.95
C ILE A 210 -8.52 -24.30 -0.23
N GLN A 211 -8.10 -24.58 1.01
CA GLN A 211 -8.62 -25.63 1.86
C GLN A 211 -9.36 -25.07 3.07
N ASP A 212 -10.56 -25.58 3.36
CA ASP A 212 -11.21 -25.40 4.66
C ASP A 212 -10.63 -26.38 5.67
N ARG A 213 -9.92 -25.91 6.69
CA ARG A 213 -9.25 -26.77 7.69
C ARG A 213 -10.23 -27.36 8.72
N VAL A 214 -11.42 -26.78 8.87
CA VAL A 214 -12.48 -27.27 9.77
C VAL A 214 -13.30 -28.33 9.05
N ASP A 215 -13.69 -28.08 7.81
CA ASP A 215 -14.38 -29.03 6.95
C ASP A 215 -13.49 -29.43 5.80
N ARG A 216 -12.69 -30.49 6.01
CA ARG A 216 -11.72 -30.97 5.02
C ARG A 216 -12.34 -31.47 3.72
N SER A 217 -13.65 -31.67 3.65
CA SER A 217 -14.35 -32.02 2.41
C SER A 217 -14.56 -30.81 1.49
N ARG A 218 -14.35 -29.60 2.00
CA ARG A 218 -14.49 -28.34 1.25
C ARG A 218 -13.14 -27.82 0.83
N SER A 219 -12.95 -27.79 -0.47
CA SER A 219 -11.78 -27.17 -1.09
C SER A 219 -12.18 -26.46 -2.37
N TRP A 220 -11.42 -25.43 -2.75
CA TRP A 220 -11.69 -24.60 -3.92
C TRP A 220 -10.48 -24.63 -4.84
N TRP A 221 -10.69 -25.09 -6.05
CA TRP A 221 -9.68 -25.32 -7.07
C TRP A 221 -9.90 -24.38 -8.25
N PRO A 222 -8.85 -23.76 -8.81
CA PRO A 222 -9.00 -22.95 -10.00
C PRO A 222 -9.49 -23.81 -11.18
N LYS A 223 -10.31 -23.24 -12.05
CA LYS A 223 -10.81 -23.89 -13.26
C LYS A 223 -9.96 -23.52 -14.46
N GLY A 224 -9.72 -24.48 -15.33
CA GLY A 224 -8.91 -24.28 -16.53
C GLY A 224 -7.48 -24.80 -16.38
N SER A 225 -6.58 -24.34 -17.23
CA SER A 225 -5.16 -24.70 -17.22
C SER A 225 -4.28 -23.45 -16.96
N ARG A 226 -3.04 -23.68 -16.60
CA ARG A 226 -2.05 -22.58 -16.42
C ARG A 226 -1.94 -21.78 -17.73
N GLY A 227 -2.20 -20.46 -17.66
CA GLY A 227 -2.22 -19.57 -18.82
C GLY A 227 -3.58 -19.50 -19.55
N ASN A 228 -4.58 -20.32 -19.14
CA ASN A 228 -5.96 -20.24 -19.64
C ASN A 228 -6.92 -20.56 -18.51
N VAL A 229 -6.98 -19.67 -17.52
CA VAL A 229 -7.83 -19.78 -16.35
C VAL A 229 -9.26 -19.41 -16.75
N ALA A 230 -10.24 -20.27 -16.43
CA ALA A 230 -11.67 -20.05 -16.68
C ALA A 230 -12.42 -19.66 -15.39
N GLY A 231 -11.84 -19.90 -14.23
CA GLY A 231 -12.37 -19.50 -12.93
C GLY A 231 -11.30 -19.58 -11.86
N ASP A 232 -11.32 -18.63 -10.92
CA ASP A 232 -10.30 -18.53 -9.88
C ASP A 232 -10.94 -18.27 -8.52
N TYR A 233 -10.16 -18.51 -7.47
CA TYR A 233 -10.57 -18.30 -6.09
C TYR A 233 -9.56 -17.45 -5.34
N ALA A 234 -10.07 -16.73 -4.33
CA ALA A 234 -9.26 -15.85 -3.51
C ALA A 234 -9.72 -15.86 -2.06
N ILE A 235 -8.84 -15.43 -1.16
CA ILE A 235 -9.14 -15.15 0.24
C ILE A 235 -8.92 -13.66 0.51
N VAL A 236 -9.93 -13.03 1.10
CA VAL A 236 -9.78 -11.75 1.80
C VAL A 236 -9.88 -12.03 3.29
N SER A 237 -8.85 -11.64 4.04
CA SER A 237 -8.86 -11.76 5.50
C SER A 237 -8.65 -10.39 6.14
N ARG A 238 -9.35 -10.13 7.24
CA ARG A 238 -9.09 -9.00 8.12
C ARG A 238 -8.95 -9.51 9.55
N ILE A 239 -7.78 -9.33 10.12
CA ILE A 239 -7.40 -9.80 11.45
C ILE A 239 -7.09 -8.58 12.29
N LEU A 240 -7.92 -8.30 13.30
CA LEU A 240 -7.84 -7.08 14.12
C LEU A 240 -6.59 -7.07 14.99
N GLU A 241 -6.25 -8.24 15.54
CA GLU A 241 -5.06 -8.45 16.35
C GLU A 241 -4.31 -9.68 15.81
N SER A 242 -3.38 -9.42 14.90
CA SER A 242 -2.60 -10.45 14.23
C SER A 242 -1.45 -10.98 15.10
N LYS A 243 -0.72 -12.01 14.64
CA LYS A 243 0.51 -12.50 15.28
C LYS A 243 1.56 -11.40 15.51
N THR A 244 1.45 -10.29 14.80
CA THR A 244 2.35 -9.14 14.94
C THR A 244 1.80 -8.05 15.87
N GLY A 245 0.60 -8.23 16.44
CA GLY A 245 -0.06 -7.29 17.35
C GLY A 245 -0.77 -6.12 16.68
N GLY A 246 -0.66 -5.98 15.34
CA GLY A 246 -1.36 -4.97 14.56
C GLY A 246 -2.47 -5.54 13.69
N THR A 247 -3.32 -4.68 13.14
CA THR A 247 -4.34 -5.09 12.18
C THR A 247 -3.68 -5.55 10.88
N LEU A 248 -4.09 -6.72 10.40
CA LEU A 248 -3.61 -7.33 9.18
C LEU A 248 -4.76 -7.56 8.20
N VAL A 249 -4.60 -7.08 6.98
CA VAL A 249 -5.50 -7.39 5.86
C VAL A 249 -4.74 -8.21 4.82
N ILE A 250 -5.36 -9.26 4.31
CA ILE A 250 -4.79 -10.14 3.29
C ILE A 250 -5.71 -10.12 2.07
N ILE A 251 -5.12 -9.92 0.91
CA ILE A 251 -5.79 -9.86 -0.39
C ILE A 251 -5.03 -10.78 -1.32
N ALA A 252 -5.51 -12.03 -1.48
CA ALA A 252 -4.71 -13.06 -2.13
C ALA A 252 -5.58 -14.03 -2.94
N GLY A 253 -5.19 -14.32 -4.18
CA GLY A 253 -5.81 -15.28 -5.06
C GLY A 253 -4.92 -16.47 -5.37
N LEU A 254 -5.50 -17.58 -5.84
CA LEU A 254 -4.74 -18.74 -6.30
C LEU A 254 -3.90 -18.38 -7.53
N ASN A 255 -4.47 -17.58 -8.43
CA ASN A 255 -3.79 -16.96 -9.57
C ASN A 255 -3.95 -15.43 -9.51
N HIS A 256 -3.44 -14.75 -10.53
CA HIS A 256 -3.48 -13.30 -10.58
C HIS A 256 -4.91 -12.75 -10.77
N GLU A 257 -5.81 -13.51 -11.38
CA GLU A 257 -7.22 -13.13 -11.58
C GLU A 257 -7.96 -13.09 -10.24
N GLY A 258 -7.74 -14.09 -9.38
CA GLY A 258 -8.28 -14.12 -8.03
C GLY A 258 -7.74 -12.99 -7.15
N THR A 259 -6.45 -12.68 -7.24
CA THR A 259 -5.88 -11.54 -6.49
C THR A 259 -6.50 -10.21 -6.93
N ARG A 260 -6.72 -10.03 -8.24
CA ARG A 260 -7.41 -8.84 -8.78
C ARG A 260 -8.83 -8.75 -8.26
N ALA A 261 -9.58 -9.86 -8.31
CA ALA A 261 -10.96 -9.93 -7.81
C ALA A 261 -11.05 -9.66 -6.29
N ALA A 262 -10.08 -10.16 -5.50
CA ALA A 262 -9.98 -9.87 -4.08
C ALA A 262 -9.70 -8.38 -3.81
N GLY A 263 -8.84 -7.75 -4.59
CA GLY A 263 -8.61 -6.32 -4.53
C GLY A 263 -9.86 -5.50 -4.82
N GLU A 264 -10.60 -5.88 -5.86
CA GLU A 264 -11.89 -5.27 -6.21
C GLU A 264 -12.91 -5.43 -5.08
N PHE A 265 -13.08 -6.64 -4.55
CA PHE A 265 -13.97 -6.87 -3.41
C PHE A 265 -13.64 -5.97 -2.22
N ALA A 266 -12.37 -5.89 -1.85
CA ALA A 266 -11.93 -5.15 -0.67
C ALA A 266 -12.00 -3.62 -0.82
N THR A 267 -12.14 -3.10 -2.05
CA THR A 267 -12.13 -1.65 -2.33
C THR A 267 -13.45 -1.13 -2.92
N ASN A 268 -14.38 -2.02 -3.28
CA ASN A 268 -15.67 -1.64 -3.87
C ASN A 268 -16.73 -1.51 -2.77
N PRO A 269 -17.31 -0.30 -2.55
CA PRO A 269 -18.31 -0.07 -1.52
C PRO A 269 -19.54 -0.95 -1.68
N GLN A 270 -19.99 -1.20 -2.92
CA GLN A 270 -21.19 -2.00 -3.19
C GLN A 270 -20.98 -3.47 -2.83
N LEU A 271 -19.82 -4.04 -3.16
CA LEU A 271 -19.51 -5.44 -2.84
C LEU A 271 -19.41 -5.66 -1.32
N ILE A 272 -18.80 -4.73 -0.59
CA ILE A 272 -18.77 -4.79 0.88
C ILE A 272 -20.17 -4.59 1.47
N GLU A 273 -20.97 -3.68 0.93
CA GLU A 273 -22.34 -3.48 1.39
C GLU A 273 -23.21 -4.74 1.18
N ASP A 274 -23.13 -5.38 0.03
CA ASP A 274 -23.85 -6.62 -0.26
C ASP A 274 -23.37 -7.77 0.64
N PHE A 275 -22.07 -7.87 0.89
CA PHE A 275 -21.49 -8.84 1.83
C PHE A 275 -22.03 -8.65 3.26
N VAL A 276 -22.13 -7.43 3.77
CA VAL A 276 -22.51 -7.20 5.15
C VAL A 276 -24.01 -7.41 5.41
N LYS A 277 -24.87 -7.40 4.38
CA LYS A 277 -26.30 -7.69 4.52
C LYS A 277 -26.57 -9.05 5.18
N ASN A 278 -25.70 -10.02 4.92
CA ASN A 278 -25.78 -11.39 5.44
C ASN A 278 -24.76 -11.68 6.56
N SER A 279 -24.09 -10.64 7.07
CA SER A 279 -23.09 -10.75 8.12
C SER A 279 -23.68 -10.50 9.52
N PRO A 280 -23.03 -10.97 10.60
CA PRO A 280 -23.42 -10.61 11.97
C PRO A 280 -23.42 -9.09 12.16
N LYS A 281 -24.31 -8.57 13.00
CA LYS A 281 -24.43 -7.11 13.26
C LYS A 281 -23.12 -6.46 13.76
N ASP A 282 -22.28 -7.24 14.44
CA ASP A 282 -21.00 -6.83 15.01
C ASP A 282 -19.80 -7.25 14.14
N TRP A 283 -20.03 -7.56 12.84
CA TRP A 283 -19.00 -8.06 11.91
C TRP A 283 -17.74 -7.17 11.85
N ASN A 284 -17.93 -5.86 11.99
CA ASN A 284 -16.83 -4.89 11.95
C ASN A 284 -15.89 -4.98 13.16
N LYS A 285 -16.33 -5.62 14.25
CA LYS A 285 -15.56 -5.86 15.48
C LYS A 285 -14.97 -7.26 15.57
N LYS A 286 -15.13 -8.06 14.52
CA LYS A 286 -14.64 -9.44 14.44
C LYS A 286 -13.54 -9.58 13.43
N ASN A 287 -12.68 -10.57 13.64
CA ASN A 287 -11.85 -11.08 12.58
C ASN A 287 -12.73 -11.72 11.51
N LEU A 288 -12.28 -11.70 10.27
CA LEU A 288 -13.03 -12.34 9.19
C LEU A 288 -12.10 -12.93 8.14
N GLN A 289 -12.56 -14.03 7.53
CA GLN A 289 -12.07 -14.56 6.27
C GLN A 289 -13.24 -14.72 5.32
N VAL A 290 -13.05 -14.30 4.08
CA VAL A 290 -14.00 -14.46 2.98
C VAL A 290 -13.31 -15.21 1.86
N VAL A 291 -13.88 -16.33 1.43
CA VAL A 291 -13.46 -17.01 0.20
C VAL A 291 -14.31 -16.46 -0.94
N LEU A 292 -13.66 -16.03 -1.98
CA LEU A 292 -14.26 -15.47 -3.19
C LEU A 292 -14.06 -16.42 -4.37
N HIS A 293 -15.03 -16.45 -5.25
CA HIS A 293 -14.95 -17.05 -6.59
C HIS A 293 -15.09 -15.95 -7.64
N THR A 294 -14.40 -16.09 -8.75
CA THR A 294 -14.60 -15.26 -9.93
C THR A 294 -14.49 -16.11 -11.19
N ASP A 295 -15.43 -15.96 -12.12
CA ASP A 295 -15.28 -16.48 -13.46
C ASP A 295 -14.29 -15.61 -14.24
N VAL A 296 -13.53 -16.23 -15.14
CA VAL A 296 -12.51 -15.56 -15.94
C VAL A 296 -12.84 -15.69 -17.43
N VAL A 297 -12.97 -14.55 -18.09
CA VAL A 297 -13.23 -14.49 -19.54
C VAL A 297 -12.10 -13.72 -20.22
N ASN A 298 -11.38 -14.36 -21.10
CA ASN A 298 -10.23 -13.78 -21.81
C ASN A 298 -9.18 -13.15 -20.85
N GLY A 299 -8.89 -13.82 -19.71
CA GLY A 299 -7.95 -13.34 -18.71
C GLY A 299 -8.46 -12.18 -17.85
N ILE A 300 -9.75 -11.84 -17.93
CA ILE A 300 -10.38 -10.78 -17.15
C ILE A 300 -11.34 -11.42 -16.15
N PRO A 301 -11.15 -11.24 -14.84
CA PRO A 301 -12.07 -11.73 -13.82
C PRO A 301 -13.39 -10.96 -13.89
N SER A 302 -14.49 -11.69 -13.70
CA SER A 302 -15.82 -11.14 -13.44
C SER A 302 -15.92 -10.58 -12.02
N LEU A 303 -17.06 -9.99 -11.67
CA LEU A 303 -17.32 -9.56 -10.28
C LEU A 303 -17.18 -10.76 -9.33
N PRO A 304 -16.46 -10.59 -8.20
CA PRO A 304 -16.26 -11.68 -7.25
C PRO A 304 -17.55 -12.02 -6.50
N GLU A 305 -17.76 -13.32 -6.30
CA GLU A 305 -18.87 -13.87 -5.51
C GLU A 305 -18.35 -14.46 -4.22
N VAL A 306 -19.05 -14.22 -3.11
CA VAL A 306 -18.71 -14.79 -1.79
C VAL A 306 -19.20 -16.24 -1.73
N VAL A 307 -18.27 -17.21 -1.56
CA VAL A 307 -18.60 -18.64 -1.50
C VAL A 307 -18.42 -19.25 -0.11
N ALA A 308 -17.64 -18.64 0.76
CA ALA A 308 -17.53 -19.02 2.16
C ALA A 308 -17.10 -17.82 3.03
N VAL A 309 -17.55 -17.84 4.28
CA VAL A 309 -17.22 -16.79 5.27
C VAL A 309 -16.92 -17.42 6.62
N HIS A 310 -16.01 -16.85 7.33
CA HIS A 310 -15.70 -17.19 8.72
C HIS A 310 -15.48 -15.93 9.54
N PHE A 311 -16.19 -15.83 10.66
CA PHE A 311 -16.00 -14.76 11.66
C PHE A 311 -15.58 -15.40 12.99
N TRP A 312 -14.64 -14.75 13.72
CA TRP A 312 -14.21 -15.18 15.05
C TRP A 312 -13.78 -14.04 15.96
#